data_33533ba392bdfae434dd238831a7b493
#
_entry.id   33533ba392bdfae434dd238831a7b493
#
_cell.length_a   1.000
_cell.length_b   1.000
_cell.length_c   1.000
_cell.angle_alpha   90.00
_cell.angle_beta   90.00
_cell.angle_gamma   90.00
#
_symmetry.space_group_name_H-M   'P 1'
#
loop_
_entity.id
_entity.type
_entity.pdbx_description
1 polymer ?
#
loop_
_entity_poly.entity_id
_entity_poly.type
_entity_poly.pdbx_seq_one_letter_code
_entity_poly.pdbx_strand_id
1 'polypeptide(L)'
;MNVRVPLLLAGLIASILLLAVLFYVGNPSWLANSVVLFPLQTTFQTVQIPPHRQAPVWTDEDRAVQAELNKMLTAAGPVQRLTYDRAKTMDGRVAEEHPGYIVFTETFGENGEMSVTLPRERIVRIDPLNVPVPEVTLRDVRFFREFPDKKFYKKPPYTLLTKESFFAVEQIVKQQQELYTQFVGRVGELITAADRREDIQLLIFSDADEYAAYVRRRAPDLEGSGGFYNVAQDQLVVLHQRDADWVAEGRRKIAEIEEQQRGQIKTERDRQRFAQWKQENEGRLRAQAVESTRRAIRHEGAHQLAFTLGVQNPFQRGRGWVSEGLATFFETGKPGGANDSRLNELKSALVGGQLVPVRRLLAMARCENALDYAEAWSLTCLLMQPETRAGFFNYLDELRHHPAPFSGDPAEELCRFLPFGPEELEPRWQTFIRAL
;
A
#
# COMPACT_ATOMS: atom_id res chain seq x y z
N MET A 1 0.57 -52.95 21.65
CA MET A 1 0.69 -52.44 20.26
C MET A 1 1.47 -51.13 20.28
N ASN A 2 2.78 -51.19 20.02
CA ASN A 2 3.61 -49.98 19.94
C ASN A 2 3.42 -49.33 18.55
N VAL A 3 2.67 -48.24 18.48
CA VAL A 3 2.56 -47.44 17.27
C VAL A 3 3.86 -46.65 17.12
N ARG A 4 4.78 -47.13 16.30
CA ARG A 4 5.91 -46.32 15.83
C ARG A 4 5.38 -45.25 14.90
N VAL A 5 5.21 -44.04 15.42
CA VAL A 5 5.05 -42.85 14.56
C VAL A 5 6.30 -42.74 13.69
N PRO A 6 6.22 -42.72 12.37
CA PRO A 6 7.36 -42.62 11.50
C PRO A 6 8.16 -41.34 11.86
N LEU A 7 9.47 -41.47 12.08
CA LEU A 7 10.39 -40.35 12.35
C LEU A 7 10.29 -39.22 11.32
N LEU A 8 9.90 -39.53 10.08
CA LEU A 8 9.58 -38.58 9.01
C LEU A 8 8.44 -37.64 9.37
N LEU A 9 7.38 -38.15 10.03
CA LEU A 9 6.24 -37.31 10.40
C LEU A 9 6.61 -36.35 11.55
N ALA A 10 7.42 -36.80 12.48
CA ALA A 10 7.90 -35.96 13.59
C ALA A 10 8.87 -34.86 13.09
N GLY A 11 9.78 -35.18 12.15
CA GLY A 11 10.68 -34.21 11.52
C GLY A 11 9.95 -33.19 10.67
N LEU A 12 8.93 -33.63 9.91
CA LEU A 12 8.09 -32.73 9.09
C LEU A 12 7.25 -31.80 9.96
N ILE A 13 6.67 -32.32 11.06
CA ILE A 13 5.90 -31.53 12.03
C ILE A 13 6.80 -30.51 12.74
N ALA A 14 8.03 -30.90 13.14
CA ALA A 14 9.00 -30.00 13.74
C ALA A 14 9.45 -28.91 12.75
N SER A 15 9.65 -29.24 11.48
CA SER A 15 10.00 -28.28 10.44
C SER A 15 8.84 -27.35 10.10
N ILE A 16 7.61 -27.84 10.10
CA ILE A 16 6.39 -27.04 9.92
C ILE A 16 6.19 -26.10 11.11
N LEU A 17 6.41 -26.58 12.34
CA LEU A 17 6.35 -25.75 13.54
C LEU A 17 7.47 -24.70 13.57
N LEU A 18 8.68 -25.04 13.12
CA LEU A 18 9.79 -24.09 13.03
C LEU A 18 9.54 -23.03 11.95
N LEU A 19 9.00 -23.41 10.78
CA LEU A 19 8.57 -22.46 9.77
C LEU A 19 7.37 -21.62 10.25
N ALA A 20 6.39 -22.21 10.91
CA ALA A 20 5.27 -21.47 11.51
C ALA A 20 5.76 -20.46 12.56
N VAL A 21 6.71 -20.84 13.40
CA VAL A 21 7.35 -19.93 14.37
C VAL A 21 8.17 -18.85 13.64
N LEU A 22 8.90 -19.17 12.59
CA LEU A 22 9.68 -18.20 11.81
C LEU A 22 8.78 -17.27 10.98
N PHE A 23 7.63 -17.73 10.50
CA PHE A 23 6.62 -16.90 9.83
C PHE A 23 5.77 -16.12 10.83
N TYR A 24 5.60 -16.62 12.06
CA TYR A 24 4.82 -15.94 13.11
C TYR A 24 5.68 -14.93 13.90
N VAL A 25 6.96 -15.22 14.11
CA VAL A 25 7.96 -14.32 14.74
C VAL A 25 8.59 -13.38 13.72
N GLY A 26 8.61 -13.78 12.44
CA GLY A 26 9.05 -12.94 11.32
C GLY A 26 7.94 -12.03 10.81
N ASN A 27 7.17 -11.40 11.69
CA ASN A 27 6.41 -10.22 11.32
C ASN A 27 7.46 -9.19 10.89
N PRO A 28 7.59 -8.90 9.58
CA PRO A 28 8.72 -8.12 9.12
C PRO A 28 8.65 -6.76 9.81
N SER A 29 9.72 -6.43 10.50
CA SER A 29 9.94 -5.14 11.19
C SER A 29 9.74 -3.91 10.29
N TRP A 30 9.62 -4.09 8.97
CA TRP A 30 9.34 -3.03 8.01
C TRP A 30 7.92 -2.43 8.14
N LEU A 31 6.92 -3.16 8.66
CA LEU A 31 5.62 -2.57 9.01
C LEU A 31 5.72 -1.61 10.21
N ALA A 32 6.72 -1.80 11.06
CA ALA A 32 7.02 -0.87 12.13
C ALA A 32 7.84 0.34 11.68
N ASN A 33 8.45 0.27 10.48
CA ASN A 33 9.31 1.31 9.94
C ASN A 33 8.67 2.10 8.78
N SER A 34 7.37 2.01 8.58
CA SER A 34 6.63 2.95 7.71
C SER A 34 6.61 4.31 8.41
N VAL A 35 7.67 5.08 8.20
CA VAL A 35 7.82 6.41 8.82
C VAL A 35 7.49 7.45 7.77
N VAL A 36 6.46 8.24 8.02
CA VAL A 36 6.29 9.50 7.30
C VAL A 36 7.44 10.41 7.69
N LEU A 37 8.36 10.66 6.76
CA LEU A 37 9.41 11.65 6.95
C LEU A 37 8.80 13.05 7.05
N PHE A 38 8.57 13.47 8.28
CA PHE A 38 8.58 14.90 8.55
C PHE A 38 10.05 15.35 8.54
N PRO A 39 10.42 16.36 7.76
CA PRO A 39 11.81 16.87 7.74
C PRO A 39 12.18 17.38 9.13
N LEU A 40 12.93 16.57 9.89
CA LEU A 40 13.24 16.81 11.30
C LEU A 40 14.34 17.84 11.51
N GLN A 41 15.03 18.32 10.47
CA GLN A 41 16.04 19.39 10.60
C GLN A 41 16.22 20.15 9.28
N THR A 42 15.30 21.04 8.98
CA THR A 42 15.68 22.24 8.26
C THR A 42 15.40 23.42 9.17
N THR A 43 16.46 24.16 9.50
CA THR A 43 16.37 25.53 9.98
C THR A 43 15.27 26.23 9.22
N PHE A 44 14.23 26.66 9.95
CA PHE A 44 13.10 27.38 9.36
C PHE A 44 13.57 28.63 8.63
N GLN A 45 13.89 28.51 7.37
CA GLN A 45 13.53 29.58 6.47
C GLN A 45 12.02 29.48 6.36
N THR A 46 11.31 30.49 6.78
CA THR A 46 9.92 30.72 6.55
C THR A 46 9.71 30.46 5.06
N VAL A 47 9.17 29.29 4.70
CA VAL A 47 8.76 29.04 3.32
C VAL A 47 7.57 29.94 3.16
N GLN A 48 7.81 31.17 2.70
CA GLN A 48 6.77 32.00 2.14
C GLN A 48 6.19 31.17 1.00
N ILE A 49 4.97 30.71 1.17
CA ILE A 49 4.17 30.20 0.06
C ILE A 49 4.14 31.37 -0.91
N PRO A 50 4.78 31.27 -2.10
CA PRO A 50 4.80 32.40 -3.01
C PRO A 50 3.37 32.71 -3.39
N PRO A 51 2.92 33.96 -3.19
CA PRO A 51 1.62 34.38 -3.67
C PRO A 51 1.68 34.27 -5.21
N HIS A 52 0.77 33.54 -5.78
CA HIS A 52 0.68 33.19 -7.20
C HIS A 52 1.70 32.14 -7.67
N ARG A 53 1.26 30.89 -7.77
CA ARG A 53 1.91 29.91 -8.65
C ARG A 53 1.89 30.51 -10.06
N GLN A 54 3.01 31.07 -10.51
CA GLN A 54 3.18 31.33 -11.94
C GLN A 54 2.89 30.02 -12.66
N ALA A 55 2.14 30.10 -13.75
CA ALA A 55 1.87 28.91 -14.56
C ALA A 55 3.21 28.23 -14.87
N PRO A 56 3.32 26.91 -14.68
CA PRO A 56 4.59 26.22 -14.83
C PRO A 56 5.11 26.44 -16.26
N VAL A 57 6.33 26.96 -16.38
CA VAL A 57 6.95 27.23 -17.68
C VAL A 57 7.46 25.94 -18.27
N TRP A 58 6.96 25.60 -19.46
CA TRP A 58 7.41 24.47 -20.25
C TRP A 58 8.68 24.82 -21.02
N THR A 59 9.72 24.00 -20.90
CA THR A 59 10.91 24.08 -21.79
C THR A 59 10.68 23.27 -23.09
N ASP A 60 11.53 23.50 -24.10
CA ASP A 60 11.47 22.68 -25.34
C ASP A 60 11.79 21.21 -25.07
N GLU A 61 12.69 20.93 -24.12
CA GLU A 61 12.98 19.58 -23.66
C GLU A 61 11.76 18.92 -22.98
N ASP A 62 11.04 19.66 -22.13
CA ASP A 62 9.81 19.17 -21.51
C ASP A 62 8.74 18.82 -22.57
N ARG A 63 8.62 19.65 -23.61
CA ARG A 63 7.69 19.41 -24.75
C ARG A 63 8.07 18.17 -25.56
N ALA A 64 9.38 17.94 -25.76
CA ALA A 64 9.85 16.75 -26.45
C ALA A 64 9.51 15.47 -25.66
N VAL A 65 9.75 15.48 -24.36
CA VAL A 65 9.37 14.35 -23.48
C VAL A 65 7.85 14.18 -23.42
N GLN A 66 7.08 15.28 -23.35
CA GLN A 66 5.61 15.21 -23.41
C GLN A 66 5.13 14.51 -24.70
N ALA A 67 5.73 14.86 -25.84
CA ALA A 67 5.38 14.24 -27.12
C ALA A 67 5.69 12.73 -27.14
N GLU A 68 6.82 12.31 -26.53
CA GLU A 68 7.17 10.91 -26.34
C GLU A 68 6.16 10.18 -25.46
N LEU A 69 5.83 10.73 -24.29
CA LEU A 69 4.84 10.16 -23.37
C LEU A 69 3.45 10.07 -24.02
N ASN A 70 3.02 11.10 -24.75
CA ASN A 70 1.76 11.06 -25.51
C ASN A 70 1.78 9.96 -26.58
N LYS A 71 2.92 9.77 -27.28
CA LYS A 71 3.09 8.67 -28.22
C LYS A 71 2.96 7.32 -27.53
N MET A 72 3.59 7.13 -26.38
CA MET A 72 3.46 5.90 -25.57
C MET A 72 2.01 5.62 -25.20
N LEU A 73 1.25 6.63 -24.77
CA LEU A 73 -0.16 6.47 -24.38
C LEU A 73 -1.07 6.17 -25.57
N THR A 74 -0.72 6.64 -26.78
CA THR A 74 -1.53 6.46 -28.00
C THR A 74 -1.14 5.26 -28.84
N ALA A 75 0.06 4.70 -28.65
CA ALA A 75 0.59 3.58 -29.44
C ALA A 75 -0.29 2.32 -29.37
N ALA A 76 -1.07 2.16 -28.30
CA ALA A 76 -1.96 1.03 -28.13
C ALA A 76 -3.17 0.97 -29.09
N GLY A 77 -3.44 2.04 -29.86
CA GLY A 77 -4.60 2.12 -30.76
C GLY A 77 -5.94 2.27 -30.01
N PRO A 78 -7.07 2.20 -30.73
CA PRO A 78 -8.39 2.36 -30.13
C PRO A 78 -8.70 1.23 -29.15
N VAL A 79 -9.23 1.58 -27.99
CA VAL A 79 -9.68 0.62 -26.99
C VAL A 79 -11.06 0.08 -27.37
N GLN A 80 -11.24 -1.19 -27.21
CA GLN A 80 -12.50 -1.90 -27.41
C GLN A 80 -12.90 -2.64 -26.14
N ARG A 81 -14.20 -2.81 -25.91
CA ARG A 81 -14.70 -3.69 -24.87
C ARG A 81 -15.13 -5.02 -25.44
N LEU A 82 -14.44 -6.06 -25.06
CA LEU A 82 -14.83 -7.43 -25.32
C LEU A 82 -15.77 -7.91 -24.24
N THR A 83 -16.96 -8.40 -24.62
CA THR A 83 -17.89 -9.11 -23.73
C THR A 83 -17.86 -10.59 -24.10
N TYR A 84 -17.63 -11.47 -23.12
CA TYR A 84 -17.51 -12.91 -23.30
C TYR A 84 -18.14 -13.68 -22.14
N ASP A 85 -18.33 -15.01 -22.29
CA ASP A 85 -18.90 -15.88 -21.24
C ASP A 85 -20.17 -15.30 -20.59
N ARG A 86 -21.11 -14.81 -21.39
CA ARG A 86 -22.41 -14.19 -21.00
C ARG A 86 -22.32 -12.76 -20.46
N ALA A 87 -21.36 -12.43 -19.58
CA ALA A 87 -21.31 -11.12 -18.96
C ALA A 87 -19.91 -10.63 -18.55
N LYS A 88 -18.88 -11.46 -18.72
CA LYS A 88 -17.51 -11.02 -18.41
C LYS A 88 -17.07 -9.99 -19.44
N THR A 89 -16.38 -8.96 -18.99
CA THR A 89 -15.85 -7.91 -19.88
C THR A 89 -14.34 -7.73 -19.69
N MET A 90 -13.69 -7.35 -20.78
CA MET A 90 -12.28 -6.98 -20.83
C MET A 90 -12.13 -5.81 -21.78
N ASP A 91 -11.36 -4.80 -21.38
CA ASP A 91 -11.07 -3.63 -22.22
C ASP A 91 -9.66 -3.78 -22.82
N GLY A 92 -9.53 -3.61 -24.14
CA GLY A 92 -8.28 -3.82 -24.84
C GLY A 92 -8.47 -3.68 -26.34
N ARG A 93 -7.82 -4.52 -27.13
CA ARG A 93 -7.97 -4.54 -28.60
C ARG A 93 -7.89 -5.96 -29.13
N VAL A 94 -8.48 -6.17 -30.30
CA VAL A 94 -8.23 -7.39 -31.09
C VAL A 94 -6.84 -7.27 -31.70
N ALA A 95 -5.90 -8.10 -31.24
CA ALA A 95 -4.54 -8.17 -31.77
C ALA A 95 -4.47 -9.06 -33.02
N GLU A 96 -5.18 -10.20 -32.96
CA GLU A 96 -5.27 -11.15 -34.07
C GLU A 96 -6.70 -11.68 -34.21
N GLU A 97 -7.11 -11.92 -35.44
CA GLU A 97 -8.42 -12.44 -35.76
C GLU A 97 -8.30 -13.70 -36.64
N HIS A 98 -8.79 -14.83 -36.12
CA HIS A 98 -8.79 -16.11 -36.80
C HIS A 98 -10.22 -16.65 -36.94
N PRO A 99 -10.49 -17.57 -37.88
CA PRO A 99 -11.83 -18.10 -38.08
C PRO A 99 -12.47 -18.70 -36.81
N GLY A 100 -11.70 -19.38 -35.96
CA GLY A 100 -12.18 -20.06 -34.77
C GLY A 100 -11.92 -19.34 -33.43
N TYR A 101 -11.08 -18.31 -33.42
CA TYR A 101 -10.72 -17.59 -32.21
C TYR A 101 -10.23 -16.18 -32.51
N ILE A 102 -10.16 -15.36 -31.50
CA ILE A 102 -9.44 -14.08 -31.52
C ILE A 102 -8.33 -14.08 -30.46
N VAL A 103 -7.27 -13.32 -30.71
CA VAL A 103 -6.32 -12.90 -29.67
C VAL A 103 -6.72 -11.49 -29.28
N PHE A 104 -7.20 -11.34 -28.07
CA PHE A 104 -7.56 -10.05 -27.52
C PHE A 104 -6.48 -9.62 -26.54
N THR A 105 -5.95 -8.43 -26.75
CA THR A 105 -4.83 -7.90 -25.98
C THR A 105 -5.32 -6.70 -25.19
N GLU A 106 -5.21 -6.78 -23.90
CA GLU A 106 -5.33 -5.63 -23.01
C GLU A 106 -3.99 -4.91 -23.02
N THR A 107 -3.99 -3.64 -23.43
CA THR A 107 -2.77 -2.87 -23.61
C THR A 107 -2.69 -1.66 -22.68
N PHE A 108 -1.48 -1.39 -22.22
CA PHE A 108 -1.11 -0.19 -21.50
C PHE A 108 0.03 0.53 -22.23
N GLY A 109 -0.32 1.22 -23.31
CA GLY A 109 0.68 1.84 -24.16
C GLY A 109 1.67 0.83 -24.74
N GLU A 110 2.86 1.25 -25.12
CA GLU A 110 3.91 0.38 -25.69
C GLU A 110 4.50 -0.63 -24.67
N ASN A 111 4.17 -0.52 -23.39
CA ASN A 111 4.95 -1.12 -22.32
C ASN A 111 4.29 -2.32 -21.60
N GLY A 112 3.11 -2.72 -21.97
CA GLY A 112 2.47 -3.88 -21.35
C GLY A 112 1.34 -4.45 -22.19
N GLU A 113 1.39 -5.76 -22.41
CA GLU A 113 0.35 -6.50 -23.11
C GLU A 113 0.01 -7.76 -22.33
N MET A 114 -1.28 -7.98 -22.11
CA MET A 114 -1.81 -9.25 -21.68
C MET A 114 -2.71 -9.78 -22.79
N SER A 115 -2.27 -10.82 -23.47
CA SER A 115 -3.05 -11.43 -24.55
C SER A 115 -3.81 -12.64 -24.06
N VAL A 116 -5.09 -12.68 -24.40
CA VAL A 116 -5.98 -13.80 -24.11
C VAL A 116 -6.52 -14.34 -25.44
N THR A 117 -6.30 -15.62 -25.68
CA THR A 117 -6.91 -16.31 -26.82
C THR A 117 -8.29 -16.78 -26.44
N LEU A 118 -9.31 -16.31 -27.13
CA LEU A 118 -10.71 -16.63 -26.86
C LEU A 118 -11.37 -17.28 -28.08
N PRO A 119 -11.96 -18.47 -27.95
CA PRO A 119 -12.80 -19.04 -28.99
C PRO A 119 -13.96 -18.09 -29.34
N ARG A 120 -14.28 -17.98 -30.63
CA ARG A 120 -15.34 -17.06 -31.11
C ARG A 120 -16.70 -17.36 -30.50
N GLU A 121 -16.99 -18.62 -30.21
CA GLU A 121 -18.23 -19.07 -29.57
C GLU A 121 -18.43 -18.51 -28.14
N ARG A 122 -17.36 -18.11 -27.50
CA ARG A 122 -17.40 -17.48 -26.16
C ARG A 122 -17.58 -15.98 -26.21
N ILE A 123 -17.43 -15.36 -27.39
CA ILE A 123 -17.52 -13.93 -27.59
C ILE A 123 -18.98 -13.54 -27.81
N VAL A 124 -19.46 -12.61 -26.99
CA VAL A 124 -20.83 -12.07 -27.11
C VAL A 124 -20.82 -10.86 -28.06
N ARG A 125 -19.87 -9.93 -27.84
CA ARG A 125 -19.71 -8.74 -28.66
C ARG A 125 -18.37 -8.06 -28.40
N ILE A 126 -17.98 -7.20 -29.34
CA ILE A 126 -16.80 -6.31 -29.24
C ILE A 126 -17.30 -4.89 -29.58
N ASP A 127 -17.29 -4.02 -28.59
CA ASP A 127 -17.75 -2.64 -28.74
C ASP A 127 -16.57 -1.67 -28.75
N PRO A 128 -16.52 -0.68 -29.63
CA PRO A 128 -15.52 0.38 -29.55
C PRO A 128 -15.73 1.20 -28.29
N LEU A 129 -14.66 1.50 -27.57
CA LEU A 129 -14.67 2.38 -26.42
C LEU A 129 -14.02 3.71 -26.79
N ASN A 130 -14.76 4.78 -26.61
CA ASN A 130 -14.22 6.13 -26.74
C ASN A 130 -13.59 6.57 -25.41
N VAL A 131 -12.41 5.98 -25.09
CA VAL A 131 -11.66 6.33 -23.87
C VAL A 131 -10.75 7.51 -24.24
N PRO A 132 -10.92 8.68 -23.59
CA PRO A 132 -10.05 9.81 -23.85
C PRO A 132 -8.62 9.45 -23.40
N VAL A 133 -7.64 9.79 -24.23
CA VAL A 133 -6.22 9.68 -23.86
C VAL A 133 -5.96 10.64 -22.71
N PRO A 134 -5.40 10.18 -21.57
CA PRO A 134 -5.13 11.05 -20.45
C PRO A 134 -4.14 12.15 -20.83
N GLU A 135 -4.38 13.37 -20.37
CA GLU A 135 -3.44 14.48 -20.58
C GLU A 135 -2.13 14.25 -19.84
N VAL A 136 -1.00 14.43 -20.52
CA VAL A 136 0.34 14.42 -19.91
C VAL A 136 0.67 15.80 -19.39
N THR A 137 0.78 15.93 -18.07
CA THR A 137 1.10 17.19 -17.39
C THR A 137 2.61 17.45 -17.33
N LEU A 138 3.01 18.68 -17.06
CA LEU A 138 4.43 18.99 -16.79
C LEU A 138 4.99 18.23 -15.58
N ARG A 139 4.14 17.93 -14.60
CA ARG A 139 4.50 17.12 -13.45
C ARG A 139 4.84 15.68 -13.85
N ASP A 140 4.08 15.09 -14.77
CA ASP A 140 4.37 13.76 -15.33
C ASP A 140 5.71 13.75 -16.09
N VAL A 141 5.96 14.78 -16.90
CA VAL A 141 7.21 14.93 -17.65
C VAL A 141 8.42 14.99 -16.72
N ARG A 142 8.34 15.81 -15.66
CA ARG A 142 9.41 15.92 -14.66
C ARG A 142 9.62 14.61 -13.91
N PHE A 143 8.55 13.93 -13.57
CA PHE A 143 8.58 12.64 -12.90
C PHE A 143 9.27 11.60 -13.81
N PHE A 144 8.89 11.51 -15.08
CA PHE A 144 9.52 10.58 -16.03
C PHE A 144 11.00 10.89 -16.26
N ARG A 145 11.39 12.16 -16.37
CA ARG A 145 12.79 12.57 -16.56
C ARG A 145 13.69 12.14 -15.38
N GLU A 146 13.16 12.03 -14.17
CA GLU A 146 13.91 11.54 -13.01
C GLU A 146 14.16 10.03 -13.09
N PHE A 147 13.28 9.26 -13.79
CA PHE A 147 13.33 7.81 -13.90
C PHE A 147 13.10 7.33 -15.35
N PRO A 148 13.97 7.71 -16.30
CA PRO A 148 13.74 7.46 -17.72
C PRO A 148 13.85 5.98 -18.11
N ASP A 149 14.40 5.14 -17.26
CA ASP A 149 14.52 3.69 -17.43
C ASP A 149 13.28 2.91 -16.98
N LYS A 150 12.28 3.60 -16.43
CA LYS A 150 11.01 3.02 -15.99
C LYS A 150 9.93 3.22 -17.04
N LYS A 151 9.00 2.29 -17.07
CA LYS A 151 7.79 2.37 -17.90
C LYS A 151 6.82 3.38 -17.29
N PHE A 152 6.21 4.17 -18.16
CA PHE A 152 5.23 5.18 -17.80
C PHE A 152 3.80 4.67 -18.00
N TYR A 153 2.98 4.77 -16.96
CA TYR A 153 1.56 4.41 -16.99
C TYR A 153 0.73 5.57 -16.43
N LYS A 154 -0.36 5.91 -17.13
CA LYS A 154 -1.28 6.95 -16.66
C LYS A 154 -2.72 6.47 -16.71
N LYS A 155 -3.31 6.29 -15.52
CA LYS A 155 -4.73 6.02 -15.28
C LYS A 155 -5.25 7.00 -14.24
N PRO A 156 -5.89 8.09 -14.64
CA PRO A 156 -6.34 9.12 -13.69
C PRO A 156 -7.12 8.53 -12.51
N PRO A 157 -6.89 9.02 -11.28
CA PRO A 157 -5.98 10.14 -10.94
C PRO A 157 -4.49 9.77 -10.84
N TYR A 158 -4.09 8.55 -11.21
CA TYR A 158 -2.76 7.99 -10.96
C TYR A 158 -1.83 8.06 -12.18
N THR A 159 -0.57 8.41 -11.89
CA THR A 159 0.59 8.25 -12.78
C THR A 159 1.59 7.33 -12.11
N LEU A 160 2.03 6.28 -12.79
CA LEU A 160 2.98 5.29 -12.24
C LEU A 160 4.25 5.24 -13.08
N LEU A 161 5.39 5.08 -12.39
CA LEU A 161 6.67 4.70 -12.97
C LEU A 161 7.15 3.40 -12.33
N THR A 162 7.45 2.39 -13.16
CA THR A 162 7.87 1.08 -12.67
C THR A 162 8.51 0.24 -13.78
N LYS A 163 9.27 -0.80 -13.40
CA LYS A 163 9.73 -1.87 -14.30
C LYS A 163 8.84 -3.13 -14.22
N GLU A 164 7.78 -3.08 -13.41
CA GLU A 164 6.88 -4.21 -13.21
C GLU A 164 6.15 -4.63 -14.50
N SER A 165 5.65 -5.86 -14.47
CA SER A 165 4.80 -6.37 -15.54
C SER A 165 3.46 -5.62 -15.57
N PHE A 166 2.86 -5.58 -16.74
CA PHE A 166 1.52 -5.04 -16.94
C PHE A 166 0.50 -5.56 -15.92
N PHE A 167 0.46 -6.87 -15.68
CA PHE A 167 -0.46 -7.48 -14.72
C PHE A 167 -0.28 -6.93 -13.30
N ALA A 168 0.97 -6.75 -12.85
CA ALA A 168 1.25 -6.18 -11.55
C ALA A 168 0.78 -4.71 -11.46
N VAL A 169 1.01 -3.92 -12.53
CA VAL A 169 0.55 -2.53 -12.62
C VAL A 169 -0.98 -2.45 -12.51
N GLU A 170 -1.72 -3.29 -13.25
CA GLU A 170 -3.18 -3.33 -13.17
C GLU A 170 -3.68 -3.62 -11.76
N GLN A 171 -3.07 -4.59 -11.07
CA GLN A 171 -3.45 -4.90 -9.70
C GLN A 171 -3.17 -3.72 -8.75
N ILE A 172 -2.02 -3.05 -8.92
CA ILE A 172 -1.65 -1.87 -8.11
C ILE A 172 -2.64 -0.72 -8.37
N VAL A 173 -2.92 -0.39 -9.63
CA VAL A 173 -3.85 0.69 -9.99
C VAL A 173 -5.25 0.41 -9.45
N LYS A 174 -5.74 -0.82 -9.61
CA LYS A 174 -7.04 -1.22 -9.06
C LYS A 174 -7.11 -1.02 -7.55
N GLN A 175 -6.09 -1.44 -6.83
CA GLN A 175 -6.00 -1.27 -5.38
C GLN A 175 -6.00 0.21 -4.97
N GLN A 176 -5.29 1.05 -5.71
CA GLN A 176 -5.24 2.49 -5.47
C GLN A 176 -6.58 3.17 -5.78
N GLN A 177 -7.27 2.77 -6.83
CA GLN A 177 -8.61 3.27 -7.16
C GLN A 177 -9.64 2.85 -6.10
N GLU A 178 -9.55 1.62 -5.61
CA GLU A 178 -10.37 1.15 -4.49
C GLU A 178 -10.07 1.94 -3.21
N LEU A 179 -8.78 2.17 -2.89
CA LEU A 179 -8.37 2.98 -1.75
C LEU A 179 -8.90 4.42 -1.88
N TYR A 180 -8.74 5.05 -3.05
CA TYR A 180 -9.25 6.41 -3.30
C TYR A 180 -10.75 6.48 -3.06
N THR A 181 -11.51 5.56 -3.62
CA THR A 181 -12.97 5.49 -3.46
C THR A 181 -13.37 5.33 -2.00
N GLN A 182 -12.70 4.42 -1.28
CA GLN A 182 -12.94 4.17 0.13
C GLN A 182 -12.53 5.37 1.00
N PHE A 183 -11.40 6.01 0.69
CA PHE A 183 -10.90 7.17 1.40
C PHE A 183 -11.89 8.34 1.26
N VAL A 184 -12.27 8.70 0.03
CA VAL A 184 -13.25 9.75 -0.23
C VAL A 184 -14.62 9.40 0.39
N GLY A 185 -15.05 8.16 0.34
CA GLY A 185 -16.29 7.71 0.97
C GLY A 185 -16.29 7.80 2.50
N ARG A 186 -15.11 7.75 3.14
CA ARG A 186 -14.99 7.79 4.61
C ARG A 186 -14.69 9.18 5.17
N VAL A 187 -13.86 9.96 4.49
CA VAL A 187 -13.40 11.27 4.98
C VAL A 187 -13.73 12.43 4.01
N GLY A 188 -14.57 12.17 3.02
CA GLY A 188 -14.91 13.14 1.96
C GLY A 188 -15.52 14.45 2.45
N GLU A 189 -16.12 14.45 3.64
CA GLU A 189 -16.66 15.67 4.29
C GLU A 189 -15.56 16.69 4.60
N LEU A 190 -14.31 16.22 4.75
CA LEU A 190 -13.13 17.08 4.97
C LEU A 190 -12.47 17.56 3.67
N ILE A 191 -12.87 17.01 2.52
CA ILE A 191 -12.24 17.28 1.23
C ILE A 191 -13.00 18.35 0.49
N THR A 192 -12.35 19.46 0.15
CA THR A 192 -12.96 20.50 -0.67
C THR A 192 -12.77 20.20 -2.16
N ALA A 193 -13.55 20.87 -3.03
CA ALA A 193 -13.40 20.69 -4.48
C ALA A 193 -12.01 21.17 -4.98
N ALA A 194 -11.40 22.15 -4.28
CA ALA A 194 -10.07 22.66 -4.60
C ALA A 194 -8.94 21.68 -4.28
N ASP A 195 -9.19 20.70 -3.40
CA ASP A 195 -8.19 19.72 -2.94
C ASP A 195 -8.13 18.49 -3.85
N ARG A 196 -9.09 18.31 -4.76
CA ARG A 196 -9.11 17.15 -5.66
C ARG A 196 -8.03 17.27 -6.71
N ARG A 197 -7.14 16.29 -6.76
CA ARG A 197 -6.04 16.21 -7.73
C ARG A 197 -6.23 15.02 -8.67
N GLU A 198 -5.73 15.17 -9.90
CA GLU A 198 -5.79 14.16 -10.96
C GLU A 198 -4.40 13.63 -11.35
N ASP A 199 -3.37 13.94 -10.56
CA ASP A 199 -1.97 13.62 -10.85
C ASP A 199 -1.23 13.04 -9.62
N ILE A 200 -1.77 11.97 -9.06
CA ILE A 200 -1.18 11.24 -7.93
C ILE A 200 -0.06 10.33 -8.42
N GLN A 201 1.17 10.57 -7.98
CA GLN A 201 2.37 9.88 -8.49
C GLN A 201 2.76 8.68 -7.63
N LEU A 202 3.01 7.55 -8.29
CA LEU A 202 3.47 6.30 -7.69
C LEU A 202 4.79 5.85 -8.34
N LEU A 203 5.82 5.65 -7.53
CA LEU A 203 7.10 5.07 -7.94
C LEU A 203 7.21 3.66 -7.35
N ILE A 204 7.13 2.65 -8.19
CA ILE A 204 7.16 1.26 -7.76
C ILE A 204 8.46 0.62 -8.21
N PHE A 205 9.25 0.15 -7.26
CA PHE A 205 10.46 -0.61 -7.51
C PHE A 205 10.16 -2.10 -7.57
N SER A 206 10.73 -2.79 -8.56
CA SER A 206 10.69 -4.25 -8.70
C SER A 206 11.97 -4.91 -8.19
N ASP A 207 13.02 -4.14 -7.97
CA ASP A 207 14.34 -4.59 -7.55
C ASP A 207 14.67 -4.02 -6.17
N ALA A 208 15.06 -4.89 -5.24
CA ALA A 208 15.32 -4.51 -3.84
C ALA A 208 16.58 -3.66 -3.70
N ASP A 209 17.63 -3.94 -4.49
CA ASP A 209 18.90 -3.19 -4.45
C ASP A 209 18.70 -1.78 -5.02
N GLU A 210 17.95 -1.65 -6.12
CA GLU A 210 17.58 -0.36 -6.71
C GLU A 210 16.77 0.48 -5.70
N TYR A 211 15.79 -0.15 -5.04
CA TYR A 211 14.99 0.50 -3.99
C TYR A 211 15.86 0.94 -2.81
N ALA A 212 16.70 0.06 -2.28
CA ALA A 212 17.58 0.38 -1.16
C ALA A 212 18.56 1.51 -1.50
N ALA A 213 19.11 1.53 -2.73
CA ALA A 213 19.97 2.62 -3.21
C ALA A 213 19.19 3.95 -3.30
N TYR A 214 17.94 3.92 -3.74
CA TYR A 214 17.07 5.09 -3.76
C TYR A 214 16.79 5.60 -2.35
N VAL A 215 16.39 4.72 -1.41
CA VAL A 215 16.11 5.09 -0.02
C VAL A 215 17.34 5.70 0.65
N ARG A 216 18.52 5.07 0.57
CA ARG A 216 19.75 5.62 1.14
C ARG A 216 20.06 7.03 0.65
N ARG A 217 19.75 7.33 -0.61
CA ARG A 217 20.01 8.65 -1.21
C ARG A 217 18.97 9.70 -0.84
N ARG A 218 17.68 9.31 -0.77
CA ARG A 218 16.55 10.25 -0.67
C ARG A 218 15.87 10.28 0.70
N ALA A 219 15.95 9.20 1.45
CA ALA A 219 15.25 8.99 2.70
C ALA A 219 16.04 8.04 3.63
N PRO A 220 17.31 8.38 3.99
CA PRO A 220 18.20 7.46 4.73
C PRO A 220 17.61 6.98 6.07
N ASP A 221 16.78 7.81 6.72
CA ASP A 221 16.13 7.46 7.98
C ASP A 221 15.05 6.36 7.82
N LEU A 222 14.74 5.97 6.57
CA LEU A 222 13.77 4.92 6.23
C LEU A 222 14.42 3.66 5.67
N GLU A 223 15.71 3.49 5.85
CA GLU A 223 16.41 2.28 5.43
C GLU A 223 15.77 1.06 6.08
N GLY A 224 15.44 0.04 5.26
CA GLY A 224 14.71 -1.15 5.68
C GLY A 224 13.18 -1.06 5.62
N SER A 225 12.59 0.09 5.28
CA SER A 225 11.14 0.19 5.02
C SER A 225 10.77 -0.51 3.70
N GLY A 226 9.53 -0.98 3.58
CA GLY A 226 9.01 -1.55 2.33
C GLY A 226 8.35 -0.51 1.41
N GLY A 227 8.17 0.71 1.90
CA GLY A 227 7.57 1.83 1.18
C GLY A 227 7.51 3.07 2.07
N PHE A 228 7.22 4.20 1.46
CA PHE A 228 6.96 5.46 2.16
C PHE A 228 6.27 6.47 1.23
N TYR A 229 5.57 7.40 1.84
CA TYR A 229 5.11 8.58 1.14
C TYR A 229 6.11 9.73 1.28
N ASN A 230 6.62 10.20 0.15
CA ASN A 230 7.53 11.34 0.09
C ASN A 230 6.73 12.65 0.03
N VAL A 231 6.57 13.31 1.17
CA VAL A 231 5.81 14.57 1.30
C VAL A 231 6.40 15.69 0.43
N ALA A 232 7.74 15.77 0.33
CA ALA A 232 8.41 16.86 -0.41
C ALA A 232 8.15 16.78 -1.93
N GLN A 233 8.05 15.57 -2.48
CA GLN A 233 7.81 15.32 -3.89
C GLN A 233 6.35 14.96 -4.17
N ASP A 234 5.55 14.73 -3.13
CA ASP A 234 4.16 14.22 -3.21
C ASP A 234 4.09 12.92 -4.04
N GLN A 235 4.95 11.96 -3.66
CA GLN A 235 5.13 10.69 -4.35
C GLN A 235 5.00 9.52 -3.38
N LEU A 236 4.20 8.55 -3.75
CA LEU A 236 4.21 7.23 -3.12
C LEU A 236 5.38 6.42 -3.68
N VAL A 237 6.25 5.92 -2.81
CA VAL A 237 7.41 5.11 -3.16
C VAL A 237 7.30 3.75 -2.49
N VAL A 238 7.29 2.67 -3.25
CA VAL A 238 7.10 1.30 -2.71
C VAL A 238 7.99 0.29 -3.41
N LEU A 239 8.54 -0.65 -2.64
CA LEU A 239 9.12 -1.87 -3.16
C LEU A 239 8.02 -2.92 -3.37
N HIS A 240 7.95 -3.50 -4.56
CA HIS A 240 7.16 -4.70 -4.78
C HIS A 240 7.82 -5.89 -4.07
N GLN A 241 7.19 -6.39 -3.00
CA GLN A 241 7.83 -7.30 -2.03
C GLN A 241 8.17 -8.70 -2.55
N ARG A 242 7.89 -9.00 -3.83
CA ARG A 242 8.17 -10.30 -4.45
C ARG A 242 9.63 -10.75 -4.29
N ASP A 243 10.55 -9.79 -4.36
CA ASP A 243 11.99 -10.02 -4.30
C ASP A 243 12.66 -9.35 -3.08
N ALA A 244 11.87 -9.02 -2.05
CA ALA A 244 12.38 -8.52 -0.79
C ALA A 244 13.27 -9.56 -0.08
N ASP A 245 14.21 -9.10 0.74
CA ASP A 245 15.19 -9.95 1.44
C ASP A 245 14.54 -11.08 2.24
N TRP A 246 13.43 -10.80 2.93
CA TRP A 246 12.72 -11.83 3.71
C TRP A 246 12.08 -12.91 2.82
N VAL A 247 11.73 -12.59 1.56
CA VAL A 247 11.23 -13.56 0.58
C VAL A 247 12.38 -14.43 0.08
N ALA A 248 13.53 -13.81 -0.21
CA ALA A 248 14.75 -14.53 -0.58
C ALA A 248 15.19 -15.47 0.54
N GLU A 249 15.18 -15.02 1.79
CA GLU A 249 15.43 -15.83 2.98
C GLU A 249 14.45 -16.99 3.12
N GLY A 250 13.16 -16.76 2.93
CA GLY A 250 12.14 -17.81 2.95
C GLY A 250 12.39 -18.88 1.89
N ARG A 251 12.75 -18.49 0.66
CA ARG A 251 13.13 -19.42 -0.42
C ARG A 251 14.39 -20.24 -0.06
N ARG A 252 15.38 -19.57 0.54
CA ARG A 252 16.61 -20.24 1.00
C ARG A 252 16.30 -21.30 2.05
N LYS A 253 15.47 -20.98 3.05
CA LYS A 253 15.06 -21.95 4.08
C LYS A 253 14.29 -23.14 3.50
N ILE A 254 13.42 -22.93 2.52
CA ILE A 254 12.74 -24.04 1.82
C ILE A 254 13.77 -24.94 1.13
N ALA A 255 14.79 -24.36 0.46
CA ALA A 255 15.85 -25.12 -0.20
C ALA A 255 16.74 -25.88 0.79
N GLU A 256 17.07 -25.29 1.94
CA GLU A 256 17.82 -25.95 3.02
C GLU A 256 17.07 -27.18 3.57
N ILE A 257 15.76 -27.06 3.79
CA ILE A 257 14.92 -28.19 4.23
C ILE A 257 14.88 -29.28 3.14
N GLU A 258 14.79 -28.89 1.86
CA GLU A 258 14.84 -29.84 0.75
C GLU A 258 16.15 -30.66 0.78
N GLU A 259 17.29 -30.00 0.97
CA GLU A 259 18.59 -30.69 1.04
C GLU A 259 18.70 -31.61 2.27
N GLN A 260 18.26 -31.14 3.44
CA GLN A 260 18.27 -31.94 4.67
C GLN A 260 17.37 -33.20 4.57
N GLN A 261 16.23 -33.09 3.86
CA GLN A 261 15.28 -34.19 3.71
C GLN A 261 15.64 -35.14 2.55
N ARG A 262 16.54 -34.75 1.65
CA ARG A 262 16.90 -35.54 0.45
C ARG A 262 17.25 -37.00 0.75
N GLY A 263 18.02 -37.25 1.80
CA GLY A 263 18.42 -38.62 2.22
C GLY A 263 17.28 -39.44 2.84
N GLN A 264 16.19 -38.82 3.26
CA GLN A 264 15.04 -39.44 3.92
C GLN A 264 13.90 -39.77 2.94
N ILE A 265 13.89 -39.14 1.77
CA ILE A 265 12.89 -39.35 0.72
C ILE A 265 13.24 -40.60 -0.08
N LYS A 266 12.73 -41.76 0.34
CA LYS A 266 13.05 -43.06 -0.25
C LYS A 266 11.95 -43.61 -1.17
N THR A 267 10.67 -43.30 -0.88
CA THR A 267 9.55 -43.84 -1.63
C THR A 267 8.93 -42.80 -2.54
N GLU A 268 8.17 -43.25 -3.55
CA GLU A 268 7.40 -42.36 -4.42
C GLU A 268 6.37 -41.55 -3.61
N ARG A 269 5.77 -42.14 -2.60
CA ARG A 269 4.83 -41.46 -1.69
C ARG A 269 5.52 -40.36 -0.89
N ASP A 270 6.79 -40.55 -0.47
CA ASP A 270 7.52 -39.51 0.23
C ASP A 270 7.87 -38.36 -0.70
N ARG A 271 8.23 -38.66 -1.96
CA ARG A 271 8.48 -37.61 -3.00
C ARG A 271 7.24 -36.75 -3.25
N GLN A 272 6.08 -37.37 -3.42
CA GLN A 272 4.82 -36.66 -3.64
C GLN A 272 4.44 -35.77 -2.45
N ARG A 273 4.57 -36.28 -1.21
CA ARG A 273 4.31 -35.50 0.00
C ARG A 273 5.25 -34.31 0.13
N PHE A 274 6.52 -34.52 -0.17
CA PHE A 274 7.51 -33.44 -0.09
C PHE A 274 7.28 -32.39 -1.18
N ALA A 275 6.98 -32.81 -2.41
CA ALA A 275 6.65 -31.89 -3.50
C ALA A 275 5.41 -31.05 -3.17
N GLN A 276 4.37 -31.66 -2.59
CA GLN A 276 3.19 -30.95 -2.13
C GLN A 276 3.55 -29.94 -1.02
N TRP A 277 4.31 -30.35 0.00
CA TRP A 277 4.76 -29.45 1.06
C TRP A 277 5.54 -28.25 0.51
N LYS A 278 6.47 -28.47 -0.42
CA LYS A 278 7.27 -27.43 -1.08
C LYS A 278 6.35 -26.44 -1.83
N GLN A 279 5.45 -26.95 -2.65
CA GLN A 279 4.48 -26.16 -3.41
C GLN A 279 3.60 -25.30 -2.49
N GLU A 280 3.11 -25.88 -1.38
CA GLU A 280 2.30 -25.15 -0.41
C GLU A 280 3.08 -24.03 0.27
N ASN A 281 4.33 -24.27 0.69
CA ASN A 281 5.15 -23.26 1.37
C ASN A 281 5.61 -22.15 0.42
N GLU A 282 6.02 -22.49 -0.80
CA GLU A 282 6.31 -21.49 -1.84
C GLU A 282 5.05 -20.69 -2.21
N GLY A 283 3.89 -21.33 -2.24
CA GLY A 283 2.60 -20.68 -2.46
C GLY A 283 2.26 -19.69 -1.34
N ARG A 284 2.44 -20.08 -0.07
CA ARG A 284 2.23 -19.20 1.10
C ARG A 284 3.19 -18.02 1.08
N LEU A 285 4.47 -18.25 0.80
CA LEU A 285 5.48 -17.19 0.72
C LEU A 285 5.13 -16.15 -0.35
N ARG A 286 4.71 -16.61 -1.54
CA ARG A 286 4.24 -15.72 -2.61
C ARG A 286 2.98 -14.94 -2.21
N ALA A 287 2.00 -15.60 -1.62
CA ALA A 287 0.78 -14.96 -1.16
C ALA A 287 1.07 -13.89 -0.09
N GLN A 288 1.99 -14.17 0.82
CA GLN A 288 2.43 -13.22 1.84
C GLN A 288 3.15 -12.01 1.23
N ALA A 289 4.00 -12.22 0.22
CA ALA A 289 4.68 -11.13 -0.49
C ALA A 289 3.67 -10.20 -1.20
N VAL A 290 2.67 -10.77 -1.86
CA VAL A 290 1.58 -10.00 -2.50
C VAL A 290 0.79 -9.21 -1.46
N GLU A 291 0.43 -9.84 -0.35
CA GLU A 291 -0.33 -9.18 0.71
C GLU A 291 0.49 -8.07 1.40
N SER A 292 1.78 -8.30 1.62
CA SER A 292 2.69 -7.30 2.16
C SER A 292 2.81 -6.08 1.24
N THR A 293 2.98 -6.31 -0.07
CA THR A 293 2.98 -5.22 -1.06
C THR A 293 1.64 -4.47 -1.03
N ARG A 294 0.53 -5.19 -1.00
CA ARG A 294 -0.81 -4.61 -0.96
C ARG A 294 -1.00 -3.70 0.26
N ARG A 295 -0.58 -4.17 1.43
CA ARG A 295 -0.66 -3.40 2.68
C ARG A 295 0.20 -2.14 2.63
N ALA A 296 1.46 -2.26 2.17
CA ALA A 296 2.36 -1.12 2.04
C ALA A 296 1.78 -0.05 1.09
N ILE A 297 1.31 -0.47 -0.09
CA ILE A 297 0.69 0.43 -1.07
C ILE A 297 -0.53 1.12 -0.50
N ARG A 298 -1.38 0.42 0.27
CA ARG A 298 -2.57 1.01 0.88
C ARG A 298 -2.24 1.94 2.04
N HIS A 299 -1.29 1.55 2.89
CA HIS A 299 -0.84 2.36 4.02
C HIS A 299 -0.23 3.68 3.54
N GLU A 300 0.79 3.60 2.69
CA GLU A 300 1.46 4.78 2.15
C GLU A 300 0.57 5.59 1.20
N GLY A 301 -0.31 4.91 0.47
CA GLY A 301 -1.34 5.55 -0.35
C GLY A 301 -2.36 6.34 0.48
N ALA A 302 -2.70 5.86 1.69
CA ALA A 302 -3.57 6.60 2.59
C ALA A 302 -2.89 7.87 3.13
N HIS A 303 -1.59 7.83 3.45
CA HIS A 303 -0.81 9.04 3.75
C HIS A 303 -0.84 10.02 2.57
N GLN A 304 -0.53 9.52 1.37
CA GLN A 304 -0.57 10.35 0.16
C GLN A 304 -1.93 11.02 -0.01
N LEU A 305 -3.02 10.26 0.09
CA LEU A 305 -4.37 10.81 -0.06
C LEU A 305 -4.71 11.81 1.06
N ALA A 306 -4.32 11.53 2.31
CA ALA A 306 -4.58 12.42 3.44
C ALA A 306 -3.92 13.78 3.25
N PHE A 307 -2.70 13.84 2.73
CA PHE A 307 -1.98 15.08 2.47
C PHE A 307 -2.38 15.72 1.14
N THR A 308 -2.51 14.94 0.07
CA THR A 308 -2.84 15.46 -1.27
C THR A 308 -4.26 16.02 -1.33
N LEU A 309 -5.20 15.42 -0.58
CA LEU A 309 -6.60 15.87 -0.51
C LEU A 309 -6.87 16.82 0.68
N GLY A 310 -5.82 17.32 1.33
CA GLY A 310 -5.92 18.34 2.36
C GLY A 310 -6.58 17.88 3.67
N VAL A 311 -6.77 16.57 3.89
CA VAL A 311 -7.32 16.05 5.15
C VAL A 311 -6.33 16.22 6.30
N GLN A 312 -5.03 16.16 6.01
CA GLN A 312 -3.95 16.42 6.95
C GLN A 312 -3.01 17.50 6.43
N ASN A 313 -2.40 18.23 7.34
CA ASN A 313 -1.38 19.22 7.00
C ASN A 313 0.02 18.57 7.07
N PRO A 314 0.83 18.58 5.98
CA PRO A 314 2.15 17.96 5.97
C PRO A 314 3.15 18.63 6.93
N PHE A 315 2.84 19.83 7.43
CA PHE A 315 3.67 20.55 8.41
C PHE A 315 3.21 20.36 9.86
N GLN A 316 2.17 19.54 10.07
CA GLN A 316 1.71 19.22 11.41
C GLN A 316 2.76 18.44 12.19
N ARG A 317 2.99 18.86 13.46
CA ARG A 317 3.97 18.24 14.35
C ARG A 317 3.30 17.62 15.57
N GLY A 318 3.92 16.58 16.11
CA GLY A 318 3.58 16.04 17.42
C GLY A 318 2.24 15.29 17.49
N ARG A 319 1.76 14.78 16.37
CA ARG A 319 0.52 13.99 16.29
C ARG A 319 0.68 12.80 15.34
N GLY A 320 1.79 12.05 15.51
CA GLY A 320 2.10 10.89 14.66
C GLY A 320 0.98 9.85 14.68
N TRP A 321 0.32 9.65 15.81
CA TRP A 321 -0.79 8.72 15.94
C TRP A 321 -1.97 9.01 14.99
N VAL A 322 -2.22 10.29 14.66
CA VAL A 322 -3.28 10.67 13.72
C VAL A 322 -2.92 10.21 12.31
N SER A 323 -1.69 10.47 11.89
CA SER A 323 -1.23 10.09 10.57
C SER A 323 -1.18 8.58 10.41
N GLU A 324 -0.53 7.88 11.35
CA GLU A 324 -0.36 6.44 11.32
C GLU A 324 -1.68 5.70 11.58
N GLY A 325 -2.51 6.23 12.47
CA GLY A 325 -3.83 5.68 12.75
C GLY A 325 -4.76 5.72 11.55
N LEU A 326 -4.80 6.85 10.81
CA LEU A 326 -5.56 6.95 9.55
C LEU A 326 -4.98 6.01 8.49
N ALA A 327 -3.67 6.00 8.28
CA ALA A 327 -3.05 5.12 7.30
C ALA A 327 -3.36 3.64 7.60
N THR A 328 -3.21 3.22 8.84
CA THR A 328 -3.50 1.86 9.28
C THR A 328 -5.00 1.52 9.22
N PHE A 329 -5.88 2.50 9.43
CA PHE A 329 -7.34 2.34 9.25
C PHE A 329 -7.70 1.95 7.81
N PHE A 330 -6.94 2.43 6.80
CA PHE A 330 -7.12 2.12 5.39
C PHE A 330 -6.20 1.00 4.88
N GLU A 331 -5.31 0.46 5.69
CA GLU A 331 -4.31 -0.56 5.32
C GLU A 331 -4.93 -1.84 4.78
N THR A 332 -6.11 -2.23 5.27
CA THR A 332 -6.85 -3.40 4.80
C THR A 332 -7.84 -3.06 3.68
N GLY A 333 -8.33 -4.08 2.97
CA GLY A 333 -9.35 -3.89 1.90
C GLY A 333 -10.70 -3.35 2.40
N LYS A 334 -10.92 -3.35 3.71
CA LYS A 334 -12.12 -2.80 4.36
C LYS A 334 -11.67 -1.78 5.41
N PRO A 335 -11.86 -0.47 5.18
CA PRO A 335 -11.44 0.56 6.13
C PRO A 335 -12.01 0.32 7.53
N GLY A 336 -11.13 0.33 8.55
CA GLY A 336 -11.48 0.01 9.93
C GLY A 336 -11.91 -1.44 10.17
N GLY A 337 -11.77 -2.31 9.17
CA GLY A 337 -12.03 -3.75 9.32
C GLY A 337 -10.93 -4.48 10.08
N ALA A 338 -11.17 -5.77 10.35
CA ALA A 338 -10.21 -6.60 11.05
C ALA A 338 -8.83 -6.56 10.41
N ASN A 339 -7.84 -6.27 11.21
CA ASN A 339 -6.42 -6.30 10.87
C ASN A 339 -5.77 -7.27 11.86
N ASP A 340 -5.67 -8.53 11.48
CA ASP A 340 -5.25 -9.61 12.38
C ASP A 340 -3.88 -9.35 13.01
N SER A 341 -2.95 -8.74 12.27
CA SER A 341 -1.64 -8.38 12.81
C SER A 341 -1.77 -7.37 13.96
N ARG A 342 -2.49 -6.26 13.72
CA ARG A 342 -2.69 -5.20 14.74
C ARG A 342 -3.52 -5.70 15.91
N LEU A 343 -4.51 -6.52 15.63
CA LEU A 343 -5.37 -7.11 16.67
C LEU A 343 -4.59 -8.07 17.60
N ASN A 344 -3.68 -8.87 17.04
CA ASN A 344 -2.83 -9.76 17.83
C ASN A 344 -1.87 -8.99 18.72
N GLU A 345 -1.25 -7.90 18.24
CA GLU A 345 -0.42 -7.00 19.04
C GLU A 345 -1.21 -6.41 20.21
N LEU A 346 -2.41 -5.86 19.94
CA LEU A 346 -3.27 -5.28 20.97
C LEU A 346 -3.70 -6.30 22.03
N LYS A 347 -4.13 -7.50 21.61
CA LYS A 347 -4.55 -8.55 22.55
C LYS A 347 -3.40 -9.00 23.41
N SER A 348 -2.21 -9.17 22.86
CA SER A 348 -1.01 -9.52 23.60
C SER A 348 -0.64 -8.42 24.60
N ALA A 349 -0.66 -7.16 24.18
CA ALA A 349 -0.35 -6.02 25.01
C ALA A 349 -1.39 -5.82 26.14
N LEU A 350 -2.69 -6.02 25.84
CA LEU A 350 -3.75 -5.93 26.84
C LEU A 350 -3.60 -6.98 27.94
N VAL A 351 -3.31 -8.24 27.55
CA VAL A 351 -3.08 -9.34 28.52
C VAL A 351 -1.81 -9.09 29.32
N GLY A 352 -0.76 -8.59 28.68
CA GLY A 352 0.54 -8.30 29.30
C GLY A 352 0.59 -6.99 30.11
N GLY A 353 -0.47 -6.19 30.13
CA GLY A 353 -0.47 -4.87 30.77
C GLY A 353 0.50 -3.87 30.12
N GLN A 354 0.76 -4.02 28.80
CA GLN A 354 1.76 -3.26 28.06
C GLN A 354 1.16 -2.14 27.21
N LEU A 355 -0.17 -1.97 27.24
CA LEU A 355 -0.79 -0.85 26.52
C LEU A 355 -0.25 0.47 27.05
N VAL A 356 0.11 1.34 26.12
CA VAL A 356 0.55 2.71 26.42
C VAL A 356 -0.66 3.51 26.89
N PRO A 357 -0.57 4.29 28.00
CA PRO A 357 -1.64 5.20 28.39
C PRO A 357 -2.05 6.12 27.23
N VAL A 358 -3.36 6.29 26.99
CA VAL A 358 -3.86 7.06 25.83
C VAL A 358 -3.26 8.46 25.73
N ARG A 359 -3.04 9.14 26.87
CA ARG A 359 -2.39 10.46 26.88
C ARG A 359 -0.98 10.42 26.29
N ARG A 360 -0.23 9.35 26.53
CA ARG A 360 1.10 9.15 25.95
C ARG A 360 1.02 8.86 24.46
N LEU A 361 0.08 8.00 24.02
CA LEU A 361 -0.19 7.74 22.61
C LEU A 361 -0.50 9.05 21.88
N LEU A 362 -1.39 9.87 22.41
CA LEU A 362 -1.79 11.16 21.84
C LEU A 362 -0.63 12.16 21.75
N ALA A 363 0.36 12.07 22.63
CA ALA A 363 1.54 12.94 22.64
C ALA A 363 2.66 12.44 21.71
N MET A 364 2.56 11.23 21.14
CA MET A 364 3.61 10.68 20.28
C MET A 364 3.81 11.50 19.00
N ALA A 365 5.05 11.91 18.76
CA ALA A 365 5.42 12.58 17.53
C ALA A 365 5.44 11.62 16.33
N ARG A 366 5.70 10.32 16.59
CA ARG A 366 5.71 9.22 15.61
C ARG A 366 5.45 7.89 16.30
N CYS A 367 4.94 6.92 15.57
CA CYS A 367 4.89 5.52 15.99
C CYS A 367 6.24 4.86 15.66
N GLU A 368 6.81 4.11 16.61
CA GLU A 368 8.17 3.56 16.47
C GLU A 368 8.18 2.01 16.38
N ASN A 369 7.11 1.37 16.82
CA ASN A 369 7.02 -0.09 16.87
C ASN A 369 5.62 -0.59 16.50
N ALA A 370 5.47 -1.90 16.31
CA ALA A 370 4.22 -2.53 15.86
C ALA A 370 3.03 -2.23 16.78
N LEU A 371 3.28 -2.14 18.09
CA LEU A 371 2.24 -1.84 19.09
C LEU A 371 1.74 -0.40 18.96
N ASP A 372 2.63 0.58 18.77
CA ASP A 372 2.22 1.99 18.58
C ASP A 372 1.26 2.13 17.38
N TYR A 373 1.55 1.44 16.26
CA TYR A 373 0.66 1.39 15.10
C TYR A 373 -0.68 0.73 15.40
N ALA A 374 -0.66 -0.37 16.18
CA ALA A 374 -1.87 -1.07 16.57
C ALA A 374 -2.75 -0.22 17.50
N GLU A 375 -2.14 0.49 18.42
CA GLU A 375 -2.80 1.42 19.34
C GLU A 375 -3.39 2.62 18.57
N ALA A 376 -2.63 3.25 17.69
CA ALA A 376 -3.09 4.34 16.83
C ALA A 376 -4.25 3.90 15.93
N TRP A 377 -4.17 2.69 15.34
CA TRP A 377 -5.25 2.09 14.56
C TRP A 377 -6.52 1.90 15.40
N SER A 378 -6.43 1.30 16.56
CA SER A 378 -7.59 1.02 17.41
C SER A 378 -8.25 2.30 17.93
N LEU A 379 -7.46 3.31 18.26
CA LEU A 379 -7.97 4.62 18.64
C LEU A 379 -8.69 5.30 17.47
N THR A 380 -8.10 5.26 16.27
CA THR A 380 -8.77 5.76 15.07
C THR A 380 -10.06 5.01 14.77
N CYS A 381 -10.10 3.68 14.95
CA CYS A 381 -11.32 2.88 14.80
C CYS A 381 -12.40 3.29 15.79
N LEU A 382 -12.06 3.59 17.05
CA LEU A 382 -12.98 4.13 18.06
C LEU A 382 -13.50 5.51 17.62
N LEU A 383 -12.60 6.40 17.21
CA LEU A 383 -12.95 7.77 16.81
C LEU A 383 -13.78 7.85 15.52
N MET A 384 -13.70 6.82 14.68
CA MET A 384 -14.52 6.69 13.47
C MET A 384 -15.89 6.03 13.70
N GLN A 385 -16.24 5.69 14.95
CA GLN A 385 -17.59 5.20 15.28
C GLN A 385 -18.63 6.32 15.13
N PRO A 386 -19.91 6.01 14.85
CA PRO A 386 -20.96 7.02 14.66
C PRO A 386 -21.05 8.07 15.77
N GLU A 387 -20.82 7.67 17.02
CA GLU A 387 -20.89 8.54 18.21
C GLU A 387 -19.78 9.61 18.25
N THR A 388 -18.57 9.26 17.79
CA THR A 388 -17.35 10.07 17.93
C THR A 388 -16.88 10.70 16.62
N ARG A 389 -17.34 10.18 15.48
CA ARG A 389 -16.85 10.54 14.14
C ARG A 389 -16.95 12.04 13.84
N ALA A 390 -18.07 12.66 14.15
CA ALA A 390 -18.25 14.09 13.89
C ALA A 390 -17.25 14.95 14.69
N GLY A 391 -17.05 14.61 15.96
CA GLY A 391 -16.02 15.24 16.81
C GLY A 391 -14.62 15.01 16.30
N PHE A 392 -14.30 13.79 15.88
CA PHE A 392 -13.00 13.47 15.31
C PHE A 392 -12.74 14.27 14.01
N PHE A 393 -13.74 14.47 13.18
CA PHE A 393 -13.62 15.28 11.97
C PHE A 393 -13.38 16.75 12.29
N ASN A 394 -14.06 17.31 13.29
CA ASN A 394 -13.79 18.67 13.76
C ASN A 394 -12.36 18.80 14.31
N TYR A 395 -11.86 17.77 15.01
CA TYR A 395 -10.47 17.74 15.46
C TYR A 395 -9.48 17.70 14.30
N LEU A 396 -9.72 16.88 13.26
CA LEU A 396 -8.87 16.84 12.06
C LEU A 396 -8.89 18.18 11.32
N ASP A 397 -10.05 18.83 11.25
CA ASP A 397 -10.21 20.16 10.64
C ASP A 397 -9.42 21.23 11.40
N GLU A 398 -9.46 21.20 12.72
CA GLU A 398 -8.65 22.08 13.57
C GLU A 398 -7.14 21.85 13.31
N LEU A 399 -6.71 20.59 13.31
CA LEU A 399 -5.29 20.24 13.13
C LEU A 399 -4.74 20.69 11.76
N ARG A 400 -5.51 20.61 10.68
CA ARG A 400 -5.02 21.01 9.36
C ARG A 400 -4.86 22.52 9.22
N HIS A 401 -5.62 23.32 9.98
CA HIS A 401 -5.57 24.78 9.97
C HIS A 401 -4.56 25.32 10.99
N HIS A 402 -4.34 24.58 12.08
CA HIS A 402 -3.45 24.97 13.17
C HIS A 402 -2.33 23.92 13.37
N PRO A 403 -1.32 23.86 12.48
CA PRO A 403 -0.29 22.83 12.50
C PRO A 403 0.72 22.96 13.64
N ALA A 404 0.68 24.05 14.41
CA ALA A 404 1.54 24.22 15.57
C ALA A 404 1.16 23.24 16.68
N PRO A 405 2.13 22.67 17.42
CA PRO A 405 1.81 21.81 18.55
C PRO A 405 1.05 22.62 19.63
N PHE A 406 -0.04 22.06 20.09
CA PHE A 406 -0.76 22.63 21.23
C PHE A 406 0.11 22.56 22.49
N SER A 407 0.12 23.61 23.29
CA SER A 407 0.84 23.72 24.55
C SER A 407 0.00 23.22 25.73
N GLY A 408 -0.63 22.06 25.62
CA GLY A 408 -1.52 21.53 26.64
C GLY A 408 -1.57 20.02 26.69
N ASP A 409 -2.49 19.48 27.50
CA ASP A 409 -2.77 18.05 27.54
C ASP A 409 -3.43 17.61 26.21
N PRO A 410 -2.82 16.69 25.46
CA PRO A 410 -3.35 16.23 24.18
C PRO A 410 -4.71 15.51 24.32
N ALA A 411 -5.04 14.96 25.49
CA ALA A 411 -6.36 14.36 25.73
C ALA A 411 -7.44 15.44 25.91
N GLU A 412 -7.13 16.53 26.61
CA GLU A 412 -8.02 17.69 26.70
C GLU A 412 -8.25 18.34 25.34
N GLU A 413 -7.20 18.41 24.53
CA GLU A 413 -7.28 18.94 23.15
C GLU A 413 -8.25 18.12 22.31
N LEU A 414 -8.10 16.79 22.24
CA LEU A 414 -8.97 15.91 21.47
C LEU A 414 -10.41 15.92 22.03
N CYS A 415 -10.55 15.78 23.35
CA CYS A 415 -11.86 15.64 23.98
C CYS A 415 -12.72 16.91 23.95
N ARG A 416 -12.16 18.09 23.62
CA ARG A 416 -12.97 19.30 23.33
C ARG A 416 -13.96 19.07 22.18
N PHE A 417 -13.70 18.13 21.31
CA PHE A 417 -14.52 17.82 20.13
C PHE A 417 -15.38 16.56 20.34
N LEU A 418 -15.12 15.77 21.40
CA LEU A 418 -15.81 14.52 21.66
C LEU A 418 -17.00 14.69 22.61
N PRO A 419 -17.98 13.77 22.60
CA PRO A 419 -19.15 13.83 23.49
C PRO A 419 -18.83 13.43 24.94
N PHE A 420 -17.57 13.26 25.31
CA PHE A 420 -17.10 12.87 26.64
C PHE A 420 -15.77 13.53 26.99
N GLY A 421 -15.45 13.56 28.29
CA GLY A 421 -14.25 14.21 28.79
C GLY A 421 -12.99 13.33 28.72
N PRO A 422 -11.80 13.93 28.95
CA PRO A 422 -10.51 13.24 28.86
C PRO A 422 -10.38 12.06 29.83
N GLU A 423 -11.11 12.07 30.97
CA GLU A 423 -11.09 10.98 31.95
C GLU A 423 -11.84 9.72 31.46
N GLU A 424 -12.74 9.88 30.50
CA GLU A 424 -13.48 8.75 29.93
C GLU A 424 -12.77 8.14 28.72
N LEU A 425 -11.82 8.83 28.08
CA LEU A 425 -11.20 8.40 26.84
C LEU A 425 -10.45 7.05 27.01
N GLU A 426 -9.62 6.93 28.04
CA GLU A 426 -8.87 5.70 28.32
C GLU A 426 -9.79 4.50 28.58
N PRO A 427 -10.78 4.56 29.52
CA PRO A 427 -11.71 3.45 29.74
C PRO A 427 -12.51 3.06 28.49
N ARG A 428 -12.97 4.03 27.70
CA ARG A 428 -13.72 3.77 26.48
C ARG A 428 -12.84 3.08 25.45
N TRP A 429 -11.60 3.54 25.23
CA TRP A 429 -10.66 2.95 24.31
C TRP A 429 -10.30 1.52 24.70
N GLN A 430 -9.99 1.25 25.96
CA GLN A 430 -9.71 -0.11 26.43
C GLN A 430 -10.93 -1.03 26.31
N THR A 431 -12.15 -0.52 26.57
CA THR A 431 -13.38 -1.28 26.35
C THR A 431 -13.56 -1.62 24.88
N PHE A 432 -13.28 -0.67 23.99
CA PHE A 432 -13.33 -0.87 22.55
C PHE A 432 -12.33 -1.94 22.09
N ILE A 433 -11.07 -1.90 22.57
CA ILE A 433 -10.06 -2.93 22.25
C ILE A 433 -10.53 -4.33 22.67
N ARG A 434 -11.17 -4.46 23.83
CA ARG A 434 -11.70 -5.77 24.29
C ARG A 434 -12.83 -6.30 23.41
N ALA A 435 -13.54 -5.41 22.73
CA ALA A 435 -14.66 -5.75 21.84
C ALA A 435 -14.24 -6.05 20.40
N LEU A 436 -13.00 -5.67 20.00
CA LEU A 436 -12.43 -6.03 18.70
C LEU A 436 -12.08 -7.53 18.63
#